data_64f27f13c80c96e85888036818237700
#
_entry.id   64f27f13c80c96e85888036818237700
#
_cell.length_a   1.000
_cell.length_b   1.000
_cell.length_c   1.000
_cell.angle_alpha   90.00
_cell.angle_beta   90.00
_cell.angle_gamma   90.00
#
_symmetry.space_group_name_H-M   'P 1'
#
loop_
_entity.id
_entity.type
_entity.pdbx_description
1 polymer ?
#
loop_
_entity_poly.entity_id
_entity_poly.type
_entity_poly.pdbx_seq_one_letter_code
_entity_poly.pdbx_strand_id
1 'polypeptide(L)'
;ISASLDYSRGHGSRGGPQFVTNEDGSQSLVNVTSSSHDYSRTLSGQLNQSLLDLGKWTSLKAARATAKAGDASYTAAEQDLLIRVATAYFDVLTAEDALKFAQANEQALNRQMEQAQQRFEVGLSAITDVNDAKAQHDTSVANVITAQNTLDDNEEALRQLTNKEPGTLKGLREKLPMDKPEPADPDEWVSVAVAQNPTLHSYAQQLEAAKANVQTARSGHLPTLNGQVLYSKTPSWSDNSASSFNEAFHTNSERWSTTVGLTLNVP
;
A
#
# COMPACT_ATOMS: atom_id res chain seq x y z
N ILE A 1 -6.14 7.35 24.22
CA ILE A 1 -5.34 7.52 25.46
C ILE A 1 -4.08 8.26 25.09
N SER A 2 -3.79 9.34 25.80
CA SER A 2 -2.53 10.07 25.69
C SER A 2 -1.95 10.34 27.06
N ALA A 3 -0.63 10.41 27.15
CA ALA A 3 0.09 10.85 28.34
C ALA A 3 1.16 11.84 27.90
N SER A 4 1.37 12.90 28.69
CA SER A 4 2.44 13.86 28.47
C SER A 4 3.16 14.19 29.77
N LEU A 5 4.45 14.51 29.64
CA LEU A 5 5.28 15.03 30.68
C LEU A 5 5.91 16.34 30.18
N ASP A 6 5.51 17.44 30.80
CA ASP A 6 5.98 18.76 30.41
C ASP A 6 6.82 19.34 31.55
N TYR A 7 7.95 19.96 31.20
CA TYR A 7 8.75 20.72 32.11
C TYR A 7 8.77 22.19 31.66
N SER A 8 8.43 23.11 32.55
CA SER A 8 8.50 24.52 32.26
C SER A 8 9.38 25.26 33.29
N ARG A 9 10.10 26.26 32.82
CA ARG A 9 10.90 27.19 33.59
C ARG A 9 10.54 28.61 33.18
N GLY A 10 10.08 29.39 34.15
CA GLY A 10 9.76 30.80 33.98
C GLY A 10 10.75 31.67 34.73
N HIS A 11 11.03 32.86 34.21
CA HIS A 11 11.72 33.93 34.90
C HIS A 11 10.90 35.20 34.74
N GLY A 12 10.56 35.82 35.87
CA GLY A 12 9.82 37.07 35.91
C GLY A 12 10.60 38.11 36.71
N SER A 13 10.58 39.36 36.24
CA SER A 13 11.06 40.52 37.04
C SER A 13 10.00 41.62 36.93
N ARG A 14 9.62 42.14 38.07
CA ARG A 14 8.69 43.24 38.18
C ARG A 14 9.26 44.30 39.11
N GLY A 15 9.34 45.54 38.64
CA GLY A 15 9.72 46.70 39.43
C GLY A 15 8.61 47.71 39.54
N GLY A 16 8.44 48.32 40.67
CA GLY A 16 7.47 49.42 40.86
C GLY A 16 7.57 50.10 42.22
N PRO A 17 6.99 51.30 42.33
CA PRO A 17 6.97 52.04 43.61
C PRO A 17 6.00 51.32 44.58
N GLN A 18 6.47 51.07 45.80
CA GLN A 18 5.69 50.55 46.91
C GLN A 18 5.87 51.43 48.15
N PHE A 19 4.80 51.55 48.91
CA PHE A 19 4.88 52.20 50.22
C PHE A 19 5.45 51.21 51.22
N VAL A 20 6.61 51.60 51.85
CA VAL A 20 7.22 50.79 52.88
C VAL A 20 7.09 51.60 54.18
N THR A 21 6.61 50.94 55.24
CA THR A 21 6.54 51.55 56.58
C THR A 21 7.91 51.43 57.27
N ASN A 22 8.50 52.54 57.55
CA ASN A 22 9.80 52.61 58.31
C ASN A 22 9.59 52.25 59.77
N GLU A 23 10.67 51.97 60.46
CA GLU A 23 10.65 51.64 61.88
C GLU A 23 10.09 52.78 62.80
N ASP A 24 10.06 53.99 62.29
CA ASP A 24 9.48 55.18 63.00
C ASP A 24 7.99 55.37 62.73
N GLY A 25 7.35 54.43 61.96
CA GLY A 25 5.93 54.48 61.59
C GLY A 25 5.65 55.37 60.36
N SER A 26 6.62 56.03 59.76
CA SER A 26 6.45 56.83 58.54
C SER A 26 6.39 55.92 57.30
N GLN A 27 5.62 56.35 56.28
CA GLN A 27 5.60 55.67 55.05
C GLN A 27 6.48 56.37 54.00
N SER A 28 7.38 55.63 53.39
CA SER A 28 8.19 56.06 52.24
C SER A 28 7.89 55.28 50.96
N LEU A 29 7.92 55.99 49.84
CA LEU A 29 7.77 55.38 48.54
C LEU A 29 9.13 54.86 48.05
N VAL A 30 9.32 53.57 47.97
CA VAL A 30 10.54 52.92 47.54
C VAL A 30 10.29 52.11 46.26
N ASN A 31 11.19 52.20 45.28
CA ASN A 31 11.15 51.31 44.13
C ASN A 31 11.64 49.94 44.54
N VAL A 32 10.72 48.98 44.51
CA VAL A 32 11.00 47.58 44.83
C VAL A 32 11.08 46.78 43.53
N THR A 33 12.16 46.06 43.34
CA THR A 33 12.29 45.09 42.26
C THR A 33 12.16 43.69 42.86
N SER A 34 11.20 42.92 42.37
CA SER A 34 11.07 41.50 42.70
C SER A 34 11.42 40.65 41.50
N SER A 35 12.16 39.60 41.70
CA SER A 35 12.44 38.57 40.69
C SER A 35 11.88 37.23 41.14
N SER A 36 11.29 36.52 40.20
CA SER A 36 10.78 35.17 40.43
C SER A 36 11.41 34.19 39.42
N HIS A 37 11.75 33.02 39.93
CA HIS A 37 12.12 31.87 39.11
C HIS A 37 11.12 30.75 39.40
N ASP A 38 10.30 30.45 38.39
CA ASP A 38 9.23 29.50 38.53
C ASP A 38 9.59 28.22 37.75
N TYR A 39 9.42 27.10 38.40
CA TYR A 39 9.63 25.78 37.80
C TYR A 39 8.37 24.94 37.96
N SER A 40 7.94 24.24 36.93
CA SER A 40 6.89 23.27 37.07
C SER A 40 7.13 22.00 36.23
N ARG A 41 6.63 20.90 36.71
CA ARG A 41 6.57 19.63 35.98
C ARG A 41 5.11 19.20 35.94
N THR A 42 4.59 19.00 34.75
CA THR A 42 3.20 18.55 34.59
C THR A 42 3.19 17.16 34.01
N LEU A 43 2.65 16.21 34.75
CA LEU A 43 2.29 14.89 34.25
C LEU A 43 0.80 14.89 33.98
N SER A 44 0.39 14.63 32.74
CA SER A 44 -1.02 14.52 32.39
C SER A 44 -1.31 13.22 31.65
N GLY A 45 -2.48 12.67 31.92
CA GLY A 45 -3.05 11.51 31.25
C GLY A 45 -4.48 11.81 30.84
N GLN A 46 -4.83 11.52 29.59
CA GLN A 46 -6.16 11.75 29.06
C GLN A 46 -6.71 10.51 28.40
N LEU A 47 -7.93 10.15 28.74
CA LEU A 47 -8.74 9.12 28.09
C LEU A 47 -9.97 9.77 27.48
N ASN A 48 -10.13 9.64 26.17
CA ASN A 48 -11.34 10.05 25.47
C ASN A 48 -11.99 8.81 24.88
N GLN A 49 -13.28 8.58 25.17
CA GLN A 49 -14.07 7.47 24.69
C GLN A 49 -15.37 7.98 24.07
N SER A 50 -15.59 7.66 22.81
CA SER A 50 -16.90 7.85 22.19
C SER A 50 -17.87 6.81 22.72
N LEU A 51 -18.92 7.24 23.38
CA LEU A 51 -19.94 6.36 23.98
C LEU A 51 -21.11 6.13 23.00
N LEU A 52 -21.51 7.17 22.29
CA LEU A 52 -22.53 7.11 21.24
C LEU A 52 -22.04 7.92 20.04
N ASP A 53 -21.82 7.25 18.92
CA ASP A 53 -21.41 7.86 17.67
C ASP A 53 -21.77 6.91 16.52
N LEU A 54 -22.90 7.19 15.89
CA LEU A 54 -23.39 6.36 14.78
C LEU A 54 -22.44 6.43 13.57
N GLY A 55 -21.73 7.57 13.38
CA GLY A 55 -20.76 7.75 12.33
C GLY A 55 -19.59 6.78 12.42
N LYS A 56 -19.10 6.51 13.64
CA LYS A 56 -18.04 5.51 13.86
C LYS A 56 -18.48 4.09 13.57
N TRP A 57 -19.72 3.75 13.91
CA TRP A 57 -20.27 2.43 13.62
C TRP A 57 -20.47 2.19 12.13
N THR A 58 -21.02 3.19 11.43
CA THR A 58 -21.22 3.11 9.97
C THR A 58 -19.89 3.17 9.22
N SER A 59 -18.93 3.95 9.68
CA SER A 59 -17.57 3.98 9.16
C SER A 59 -16.85 2.63 9.33
N LEU A 60 -17.01 1.96 10.49
CA LEU A 60 -16.51 0.60 10.69
C LEU A 60 -17.16 -0.40 9.73
N LYS A 61 -18.48 -0.26 9.48
CA LYS A 61 -19.20 -1.09 8.50
C LYS A 61 -18.63 -0.87 7.09
N ALA A 62 -18.40 0.38 6.70
CA ALA A 62 -17.78 0.71 5.42
C ALA A 62 -16.37 0.11 5.28
N ALA A 63 -15.53 0.26 6.31
CA ALA A 63 -14.18 -0.31 6.31
C ALA A 63 -14.17 -1.84 6.20
N ARG A 64 -15.10 -2.52 6.89
CA ARG A 64 -15.26 -3.99 6.77
C ARG A 64 -15.70 -4.43 5.38
N ALA A 65 -16.60 -3.68 4.74
CA ALA A 65 -17.02 -3.96 3.37
C ALA A 65 -15.86 -3.72 2.38
N THR A 66 -15.07 -2.67 2.58
CA THR A 66 -13.87 -2.40 1.79
C THR A 66 -12.82 -3.52 1.93
N ALA A 67 -12.61 -4.03 3.14
CA ALA A 67 -11.71 -5.18 3.36
C ALA A 67 -12.18 -6.41 2.59
N LYS A 68 -13.49 -6.75 2.67
CA LYS A 68 -14.06 -7.86 1.88
C LYS A 68 -13.95 -7.66 0.37
N ALA A 69 -14.08 -6.41 -0.11
CA ALA A 69 -13.84 -6.09 -1.52
C ALA A 69 -12.38 -6.33 -1.91
N GLY A 70 -11.44 -6.02 -1.01
CA GLY A 70 -10.02 -6.33 -1.16
C GLY A 70 -9.75 -7.83 -1.26
N ASP A 71 -10.34 -8.63 -0.39
CA ASP A 71 -10.21 -10.10 -0.40
C ASP A 71 -10.72 -10.69 -1.73
N ALA A 72 -11.88 -10.22 -2.20
CA ALA A 72 -12.41 -10.65 -3.49
C ALA A 72 -11.54 -10.21 -4.68
N SER A 73 -10.99 -9.00 -4.64
CA SER A 73 -10.05 -8.52 -5.66
C SER A 73 -8.74 -9.31 -5.66
N TYR A 74 -8.26 -9.73 -4.49
CA TYR A 74 -7.10 -10.61 -4.38
C TYR A 74 -7.35 -11.95 -5.07
N THR A 75 -8.51 -12.58 -4.80
CA THR A 75 -8.89 -13.85 -5.48
C THR A 75 -9.01 -13.68 -6.99
N ALA A 76 -9.54 -12.55 -7.47
CA ALA A 76 -9.59 -12.25 -8.90
C ALA A 76 -8.19 -12.14 -9.52
N ALA A 77 -7.27 -11.44 -8.83
CA ALA A 77 -5.89 -11.30 -9.28
C ALA A 77 -5.12 -12.63 -9.27
N GLU A 78 -5.40 -13.50 -8.29
CA GLU A 78 -4.83 -14.86 -8.23
C GLU A 78 -5.27 -15.70 -9.41
N GLN A 79 -6.56 -15.67 -9.76
CA GLN A 79 -7.08 -16.37 -10.95
C GLN A 79 -6.49 -15.79 -12.25
N ASP A 80 -6.36 -14.47 -12.37
CA ASP A 80 -5.73 -13.85 -13.53
C ASP A 80 -4.26 -14.27 -13.68
N LEU A 81 -3.52 -14.30 -12.56
CA LEU A 81 -2.14 -14.78 -12.56
C LEU A 81 -2.01 -16.21 -13.07
N LEU A 82 -2.90 -17.11 -12.63
CA LEU A 82 -2.91 -18.51 -13.12
C LEU A 82 -3.09 -18.57 -14.64
N ILE A 83 -4.02 -17.78 -15.18
CA ILE A 83 -4.26 -17.73 -16.64
C ILE A 83 -3.03 -17.17 -17.35
N ARG A 84 -2.44 -16.10 -16.86
CA ARG A 84 -1.26 -15.48 -17.46
C ARG A 84 -0.05 -16.41 -17.45
N VAL A 85 0.18 -17.14 -16.36
CA VAL A 85 1.26 -18.14 -16.28
C VAL A 85 1.00 -19.29 -17.26
N ALA A 86 -0.23 -19.78 -17.34
CA ALA A 86 -0.58 -20.84 -18.30
C ALA A 86 -0.38 -20.38 -19.76
N THR A 87 -0.81 -19.16 -20.09
CA THR A 87 -0.59 -18.57 -21.43
C THR A 87 0.89 -18.47 -21.74
N ALA A 88 1.69 -17.86 -20.87
CA ALA A 88 3.13 -17.73 -21.07
C ALA A 88 3.83 -19.10 -21.20
N TYR A 89 3.38 -20.10 -20.46
CA TYR A 89 3.89 -21.47 -20.58
C TYR A 89 3.64 -22.05 -21.97
N PHE A 90 2.43 -21.91 -22.51
CA PHE A 90 2.11 -22.40 -23.86
C PHE A 90 2.78 -21.57 -24.96
N ASP A 91 3.01 -20.29 -24.75
CA ASP A 91 3.74 -19.42 -25.68
C ASP A 91 5.20 -19.88 -25.81
N VAL A 92 5.87 -20.28 -24.70
CA VAL A 92 7.21 -20.88 -24.76
C VAL A 92 7.20 -22.20 -25.53
N LEU A 93 6.26 -23.11 -25.25
CA LEU A 93 6.16 -24.38 -26.00
C LEU A 93 5.94 -24.17 -27.49
N THR A 94 5.12 -23.19 -27.83
CA THR A 94 4.84 -22.84 -29.24
C THR A 94 6.10 -22.26 -29.91
N ALA A 95 6.86 -21.44 -29.21
CA ALA A 95 8.12 -20.87 -29.72
C ALA A 95 9.22 -21.96 -29.88
N GLU A 96 9.31 -22.92 -28.92
CA GLU A 96 10.23 -24.07 -29.06
C GLU A 96 9.89 -24.90 -30.33
N ASP A 97 8.64 -25.17 -30.59
CA ASP A 97 8.23 -25.94 -31.78
C ASP A 97 8.45 -25.14 -33.08
N ALA A 98 8.20 -23.82 -33.05
CA ALA A 98 8.51 -22.93 -34.16
C ALA A 98 10.01 -22.88 -34.46
N LEU A 99 10.86 -22.85 -33.45
CA LEU A 99 12.32 -22.92 -33.64
C LEU A 99 12.76 -24.26 -34.25
N LYS A 100 12.27 -25.38 -33.73
CA LYS A 100 12.52 -26.73 -34.31
C LYS A 100 12.13 -26.79 -35.76
N PHE A 101 10.96 -26.23 -36.11
CA PHE A 101 10.50 -26.17 -37.49
C PHE A 101 11.40 -25.30 -38.38
N ALA A 102 11.81 -24.11 -37.88
CA ALA A 102 12.70 -23.22 -38.61
C ALA A 102 14.08 -23.87 -38.87
N GLN A 103 14.63 -24.58 -37.86
CA GLN A 103 15.89 -25.33 -38.00
C GLN A 103 15.78 -26.47 -38.98
N ALA A 104 14.69 -27.23 -38.95
CA ALA A 104 14.46 -28.32 -39.95
C ALA A 104 14.34 -27.77 -41.37
N ASN A 105 13.65 -26.64 -41.56
CA ASN A 105 13.54 -25.95 -42.83
C ASN A 105 14.90 -25.43 -43.35
N GLU A 106 15.69 -24.80 -42.46
CA GLU A 106 17.06 -24.35 -42.78
C GLU A 106 17.93 -25.53 -43.28
N GLN A 107 17.91 -26.66 -42.55
CA GLN A 107 18.65 -27.85 -42.96
C GLN A 107 18.21 -28.38 -44.33
N ALA A 108 16.91 -28.34 -44.65
CA ALA A 108 16.39 -28.75 -45.96
C ALA A 108 16.87 -27.83 -47.07
N LEU A 109 16.82 -26.50 -46.86
CA LEU A 109 17.26 -25.50 -47.83
C LEU A 109 18.79 -25.50 -47.99
N ASN A 110 19.56 -25.78 -46.94
CA ASN A 110 21.00 -25.99 -47.03
C ASN A 110 21.36 -27.16 -47.95
N ARG A 111 20.68 -28.32 -47.79
CA ARG A 111 20.88 -29.47 -48.69
C ARG A 111 20.48 -29.15 -50.14
N GLN A 112 19.42 -28.36 -50.36
CA GLN A 112 19.04 -27.91 -51.66
C GLN A 112 20.07 -27.00 -52.31
N MET A 113 20.66 -26.08 -51.55
CA MET A 113 21.74 -25.20 -51.96
C MET A 113 22.97 -26.04 -52.35
N GLU A 114 23.39 -26.98 -51.52
CA GLU A 114 24.51 -27.86 -51.81
C GLU A 114 24.30 -28.68 -53.07
N GLN A 115 23.08 -29.19 -53.28
CA GLN A 115 22.68 -29.92 -54.51
C GLN A 115 22.74 -28.99 -55.73
N ALA A 116 22.24 -27.76 -55.67
CA ALA A 116 22.32 -26.78 -56.78
C ALA A 116 23.77 -26.45 -57.10
N GLN A 117 24.62 -26.27 -56.10
CA GLN A 117 26.04 -26.04 -56.27
C GLN A 117 26.74 -27.19 -57.00
N GLN A 118 26.50 -28.44 -56.56
CA GLN A 118 27.10 -29.64 -57.22
C GLN A 118 26.64 -29.79 -58.66
N ARG A 119 25.35 -29.52 -58.97
CA ARG A 119 24.83 -29.59 -60.35
C ARG A 119 25.42 -28.52 -61.25
N PHE A 120 25.72 -27.33 -60.71
CA PHE A 120 26.40 -26.28 -61.43
C PHE A 120 27.85 -26.66 -61.75
N GLU A 121 28.58 -27.24 -60.77
CA GLU A 121 29.98 -27.65 -60.91
C GLU A 121 30.17 -28.66 -62.04
N VAL A 122 29.18 -29.53 -62.25
CA VAL A 122 29.21 -30.51 -63.35
C VAL A 122 28.53 -30.03 -64.61
N GLY A 123 28.12 -28.73 -64.69
CA GLY A 123 27.56 -28.11 -65.89
C GLY A 123 26.08 -28.42 -66.13
N LEU A 124 25.32 -28.95 -65.14
CA LEU A 124 23.92 -29.38 -65.26
C LEU A 124 22.91 -28.33 -64.82
N SER A 125 23.31 -27.19 -64.27
CA SER A 125 22.44 -26.06 -63.89
C SER A 125 23.12 -24.71 -64.12
N ALA A 126 22.32 -23.62 -64.15
CA ALA A 126 22.80 -22.27 -64.28
C ALA A 126 23.28 -21.72 -62.94
N ILE A 127 24.18 -20.72 -62.98
CA ILE A 127 24.67 -19.99 -61.76
C ILE A 127 23.53 -19.27 -61.06
N THR A 128 22.46 -18.87 -61.76
CA THR A 128 21.25 -18.27 -61.22
C THR A 128 20.55 -19.20 -60.24
N ASP A 129 20.49 -20.51 -60.53
CA ASP A 129 19.83 -21.51 -59.69
C ASP A 129 20.62 -21.63 -58.35
N VAL A 130 21.94 -21.54 -58.37
CA VAL A 130 22.77 -21.54 -57.18
C VAL A 130 22.53 -20.29 -56.33
N ASN A 131 22.47 -19.11 -56.98
CA ASN A 131 22.22 -17.87 -56.29
C ASN A 131 20.81 -17.83 -55.65
N ASP A 132 19.81 -18.36 -56.35
CA ASP A 132 18.43 -18.45 -55.82
C ASP A 132 18.36 -19.40 -54.62
N ALA A 133 18.98 -20.57 -54.74
CA ALA A 133 19.03 -21.53 -53.62
C ALA A 133 19.79 -20.95 -52.40
N LYS A 134 20.89 -20.21 -52.64
CA LYS A 134 21.62 -19.52 -51.57
C LYS A 134 20.78 -18.43 -50.93
N ALA A 135 20.06 -17.60 -51.70
CA ALA A 135 19.19 -16.56 -51.13
C ALA A 135 18.06 -17.17 -50.26
N GLN A 136 17.51 -18.32 -50.67
CA GLN A 136 16.51 -19.03 -49.88
C GLN A 136 17.10 -19.57 -48.58
N HIS A 137 18.30 -20.17 -48.63
CA HIS A 137 19.02 -20.64 -47.43
C HIS A 137 19.35 -19.47 -46.50
N ASP A 138 19.92 -18.37 -46.97
CA ASP A 138 20.27 -17.20 -46.15
C ASP A 138 19.04 -16.60 -45.49
N THR A 139 17.89 -16.59 -46.18
CA THR A 139 16.59 -16.19 -45.63
C THR A 139 16.15 -17.13 -44.49
N SER A 140 16.34 -18.45 -44.67
CA SER A 140 15.99 -19.41 -43.63
C SER A 140 16.86 -19.32 -42.39
N VAL A 141 18.14 -19.00 -42.55
CA VAL A 141 19.05 -18.71 -41.41
C VAL A 141 18.54 -17.51 -40.60
N ALA A 142 18.12 -16.43 -41.29
CA ALA A 142 17.52 -15.27 -40.61
C ALA A 142 16.24 -15.64 -39.87
N ASN A 143 15.41 -16.54 -40.41
CA ASN A 143 14.20 -17.03 -39.73
C ASN A 143 14.53 -17.86 -38.48
N VAL A 144 15.59 -18.68 -38.48
CA VAL A 144 16.05 -19.40 -37.28
C VAL A 144 16.45 -18.43 -36.20
N ILE A 145 17.21 -17.36 -36.53
CA ILE A 145 17.62 -16.34 -35.57
C ILE A 145 16.38 -15.65 -34.98
N THR A 146 15.41 -15.30 -35.83
CA THR A 146 14.16 -14.68 -35.37
C THR A 146 13.36 -15.60 -34.44
N ALA A 147 13.26 -16.89 -34.79
CA ALA A 147 12.57 -17.88 -33.96
C ALA A 147 13.28 -18.08 -32.59
N GLN A 148 14.62 -18.07 -32.57
CA GLN A 148 15.40 -18.14 -31.34
C GLN A 148 15.12 -16.93 -30.44
N ASN A 149 15.19 -15.72 -30.99
CA ASN A 149 14.88 -14.50 -30.23
C ASN A 149 13.46 -14.53 -29.65
N THR A 150 12.48 -15.04 -30.41
CA THR A 150 11.10 -15.17 -29.95
C THR A 150 11.00 -16.16 -28.78
N LEU A 151 11.76 -17.25 -28.82
CA LEU A 151 11.83 -18.20 -27.71
C LEU A 151 12.43 -17.54 -26.46
N ASP A 152 13.56 -16.87 -26.60
CA ASP A 152 14.24 -16.19 -25.50
C ASP A 152 13.33 -15.12 -24.85
N ASP A 153 12.57 -14.36 -25.65
CA ASP A 153 11.61 -13.36 -25.17
C ASP A 153 10.45 -14.00 -24.37
N ASN A 154 9.92 -15.15 -24.87
CA ASN A 154 8.85 -15.86 -24.18
C ASN A 154 9.31 -16.53 -22.87
N GLU A 155 10.53 -17.09 -22.86
CA GLU A 155 11.16 -17.61 -21.65
C GLU A 155 11.34 -16.52 -20.59
N GLU A 156 11.78 -15.33 -21.00
CA GLU A 156 11.93 -14.19 -20.09
C GLU A 156 10.56 -13.71 -19.57
N ALA A 157 9.52 -13.70 -20.42
CA ALA A 157 8.16 -13.37 -20.00
C ALA A 157 7.63 -14.36 -18.94
N LEU A 158 7.88 -15.65 -19.12
CA LEU A 158 7.54 -16.68 -18.12
C LEU A 158 8.34 -16.52 -16.84
N ARG A 159 9.64 -16.19 -16.95
CA ARG A 159 10.52 -15.92 -15.81
C ARG A 159 10.02 -14.73 -14.97
N GLN A 160 9.57 -13.66 -15.62
CA GLN A 160 9.02 -12.48 -14.93
C GLN A 160 7.76 -12.81 -14.12
N LEU A 161 6.92 -13.72 -14.60
CA LEU A 161 5.70 -14.13 -13.89
C LEU A 161 5.99 -15.10 -12.73
N THR A 162 6.94 -16.01 -12.90
CA THR A 162 7.22 -17.07 -11.94
C THR A 162 8.38 -16.76 -11.00
N ASN A 163 9.20 -15.76 -11.33
CA ASN A 163 10.48 -15.43 -10.70
C ASN A 163 11.44 -16.63 -10.62
N LYS A 164 11.33 -17.54 -11.59
CA LYS A 164 12.20 -18.74 -11.71
C LYS A 164 12.65 -18.87 -13.15
N GLU A 165 13.90 -19.29 -13.33
CA GLU A 165 14.41 -19.67 -14.63
C GLU A 165 13.56 -20.82 -15.18
N PRO A 166 13.00 -20.69 -16.41
CA PRO A 166 12.32 -21.80 -17.04
C PRO A 166 13.37 -22.88 -17.38
N GLY A 167 13.28 -24.00 -16.67
CA GLY A 167 14.04 -25.18 -17.05
C GLY A 167 13.39 -25.88 -18.24
N THR A 168 13.79 -27.13 -18.51
CA THR A 168 13.13 -27.94 -19.56
C THR A 168 11.63 -28.08 -19.26
N LEU A 169 10.80 -27.45 -20.07
CA LEU A 169 9.37 -27.49 -19.92
C LEU A 169 8.82 -28.86 -20.35
N LYS A 170 7.75 -29.29 -19.68
CA LYS A 170 7.08 -30.53 -20.05
C LYS A 170 6.19 -30.30 -21.26
N GLY A 171 6.45 -30.99 -22.35
CA GLY A 171 5.65 -30.91 -23.57
C GLY A 171 4.21 -31.37 -23.40
N LEU A 172 3.37 -31.06 -24.39
CA LEU A 172 1.99 -31.50 -24.43
C LEU A 172 1.90 -33.03 -24.62
N ARG A 173 0.81 -33.60 -24.11
CA ARG A 173 0.49 -35.00 -24.38
C ARG A 173 0.10 -35.18 -25.85
N GLU A 174 0.48 -36.29 -26.48
CA GLU A 174 0.16 -36.60 -27.86
C GLU A 174 -1.35 -36.62 -28.15
N LYS A 175 -2.16 -37.00 -27.14
CA LYS A 175 -3.63 -36.99 -27.23
C LYS A 175 -4.18 -36.05 -26.15
N LEU A 176 -4.72 -34.93 -26.60
CA LEU A 176 -5.53 -34.06 -25.76
C LEU A 176 -6.94 -34.65 -25.61
N PRO A 177 -7.47 -34.76 -24.39
CA PRO A 177 -8.88 -35.13 -24.22
C PRO A 177 -9.75 -34.04 -24.81
N MET A 178 -10.58 -34.41 -25.82
CA MET A 178 -11.52 -33.49 -26.47
C MET A 178 -12.90 -33.63 -25.82
N ASP A 179 -12.92 -33.62 -24.49
CA ASP A 179 -14.17 -33.74 -23.76
C ASP A 179 -14.99 -32.45 -23.90
N LYS A 180 -16.30 -32.62 -24.07
CA LYS A 180 -17.19 -31.45 -24.09
C LYS A 180 -17.30 -30.87 -22.69
N PRO A 181 -17.37 -29.53 -22.55
CA PRO A 181 -17.56 -28.91 -21.25
C PRO A 181 -18.89 -29.37 -20.62
N GLU A 182 -18.85 -29.70 -19.34
CA GLU A 182 -20.04 -29.98 -18.53
C GLU A 182 -20.21 -28.85 -17.48
N PRO A 183 -21.40 -28.27 -17.35
CA PRO A 183 -22.65 -28.55 -18.09
C PRO A 183 -22.58 -28.08 -19.55
N ALA A 184 -23.40 -28.71 -20.43
CA ALA A 184 -23.45 -28.37 -21.86
C ALA A 184 -24.27 -27.09 -22.15
N ASP A 185 -25.10 -26.67 -21.18
CA ASP A 185 -25.96 -25.49 -21.31
C ASP A 185 -25.17 -24.20 -20.99
N PRO A 186 -25.08 -23.25 -21.93
CA PRO A 186 -24.43 -21.95 -21.68
C PRO A 186 -25.06 -21.14 -20.53
N ASP A 187 -26.36 -21.24 -20.29
CA ASP A 187 -27.08 -20.49 -19.26
C ASP A 187 -26.67 -20.98 -17.86
N GLU A 188 -26.33 -22.24 -17.70
CA GLU A 188 -25.78 -22.78 -16.46
C GLU A 188 -24.39 -22.18 -16.16
N TRP A 189 -23.54 -22.04 -17.20
CA TRP A 189 -22.24 -21.37 -17.06
C TRP A 189 -22.37 -19.90 -16.65
N VAL A 190 -23.33 -19.18 -17.24
CA VAL A 190 -23.63 -17.79 -16.88
C VAL A 190 -24.08 -17.70 -15.43
N SER A 191 -24.96 -18.59 -14.97
CA SER A 191 -25.43 -18.59 -13.59
C SER A 191 -24.30 -18.85 -12.58
N VAL A 192 -23.42 -19.81 -12.87
CA VAL A 192 -22.23 -20.09 -12.06
C VAL A 192 -21.26 -18.92 -12.08
N ALA A 193 -21.01 -18.32 -13.25
CA ALA A 193 -20.13 -17.16 -13.37
C ALA A 193 -20.63 -15.96 -12.56
N VAL A 194 -21.93 -15.64 -12.63
CA VAL A 194 -22.53 -14.56 -11.84
C VAL A 194 -22.42 -14.84 -10.33
N ALA A 195 -22.62 -16.10 -9.92
CA ALA A 195 -22.58 -16.49 -8.51
C ALA A 195 -21.15 -16.54 -7.93
N GLN A 196 -20.14 -16.87 -8.74
CA GLN A 196 -18.78 -17.15 -8.26
C GLN A 196 -17.70 -16.18 -8.76
N ASN A 197 -18.03 -15.20 -9.61
CA ASN A 197 -17.05 -14.27 -10.14
C ASN A 197 -16.52 -13.33 -9.03
N PRO A 198 -15.21 -13.39 -8.67
CA PRO A 198 -14.65 -12.59 -7.60
C PRO A 198 -14.70 -11.09 -7.89
N THR A 199 -14.62 -10.71 -9.16
CA THR A 199 -14.71 -9.29 -9.57
C THR A 199 -16.10 -8.73 -9.28
N LEU A 200 -17.16 -9.49 -9.57
CA LEU A 200 -18.54 -9.09 -9.21
C LEU A 200 -18.73 -9.02 -7.70
N HIS A 201 -18.16 -9.97 -6.94
CA HIS A 201 -18.17 -9.91 -5.48
C HIS A 201 -17.45 -8.68 -4.93
N SER A 202 -16.30 -8.31 -5.52
CA SER A 202 -15.59 -7.08 -5.16
C SER A 202 -16.46 -5.84 -5.36
N TYR A 203 -17.09 -5.69 -6.53
CA TYR A 203 -17.99 -4.57 -6.80
C TYR A 203 -19.23 -4.54 -5.88
N ALA A 204 -19.79 -5.70 -5.57
CA ALA A 204 -20.91 -5.77 -4.62
C ALA A 204 -20.50 -5.28 -3.22
N GLN A 205 -19.32 -5.64 -2.74
CA GLN A 205 -18.80 -5.15 -1.46
C GLN A 205 -18.44 -3.66 -1.50
N GLN A 206 -17.93 -3.15 -2.61
CA GLN A 206 -17.69 -1.71 -2.80
C GLN A 206 -19.01 -0.92 -2.76
N LEU A 207 -20.08 -1.46 -3.35
CA LEU A 207 -21.42 -0.86 -3.25
C LEU A 207 -21.90 -0.81 -1.80
N GLU A 208 -21.71 -1.87 -1.01
CA GLU A 208 -22.07 -1.87 0.41
C GLU A 208 -21.23 -0.86 1.22
N ALA A 209 -19.94 -0.72 0.91
CA ALA A 209 -19.08 0.31 1.50
C ALA A 209 -19.60 1.73 1.16
N ALA A 210 -19.97 1.98 -0.09
CA ALA A 210 -20.53 3.26 -0.51
C ALA A 210 -21.86 3.58 0.19
N LYS A 211 -22.76 2.59 0.33
CA LYS A 211 -24.02 2.75 1.10
C LYS A 211 -23.75 3.09 2.56
N ALA A 212 -22.76 2.42 3.18
CA ALA A 212 -22.37 2.69 4.57
C ALA A 212 -21.78 4.11 4.71
N ASN A 213 -20.99 4.59 3.73
CA ASN A 213 -20.47 5.96 3.70
C ASN A 213 -21.59 7.01 3.61
N VAL A 214 -22.64 6.74 2.83
CA VAL A 214 -23.85 7.62 2.83
C VAL A 214 -24.49 7.66 4.22
N GLN A 215 -24.58 6.52 4.93
CA GLN A 215 -25.09 6.50 6.30
C GLN A 215 -24.16 7.26 7.26
N THR A 216 -22.84 7.17 7.07
CA THR A 216 -21.86 7.94 7.85
C THR A 216 -22.05 9.45 7.65
N ALA A 217 -22.25 9.90 6.41
CA ALA A 217 -22.56 11.31 6.15
C ALA A 217 -23.86 11.77 6.81
N ARG A 218 -24.91 10.95 6.74
CA ARG A 218 -26.20 11.22 7.41
C ARG A 218 -26.09 11.26 8.93
N SER A 219 -25.21 10.46 9.52
CA SER A 219 -24.99 10.43 10.97
C SER A 219 -24.41 11.73 11.53
N GLY A 220 -23.84 12.58 10.67
CA GLY A 220 -23.41 13.93 11.05
C GLY A 220 -24.53 14.83 11.56
N HIS A 221 -25.80 14.50 11.28
CA HIS A 221 -26.98 15.19 11.81
C HIS A 221 -27.51 14.56 13.11
N LEU A 222 -26.85 13.53 13.67
CA LEU A 222 -27.28 12.85 14.87
C LEU A 222 -26.42 13.25 16.06
N PRO A 223 -26.99 13.23 17.28
CA PRO A 223 -26.21 13.56 18.48
C PRO A 223 -25.10 12.53 18.74
N THR A 224 -23.97 13.04 19.23
CA THR A 224 -22.85 12.22 19.69
C THR A 224 -22.60 12.43 21.19
N LEU A 225 -22.25 11.35 21.90
CA LEU A 225 -21.90 11.36 23.31
C LEU A 225 -20.45 10.90 23.49
N ASN A 226 -19.63 11.74 24.11
CA ASN A 226 -18.23 11.45 24.39
C ASN A 226 -17.99 11.48 25.91
N GLY A 227 -17.25 10.52 26.41
CA GLY A 227 -16.72 10.48 27.78
C GLY A 227 -15.25 10.87 27.77
N GLN A 228 -14.84 11.66 28.74
CA GLN A 228 -13.46 12.09 28.94
C GLN A 228 -13.06 11.90 30.39
N VAL A 229 -11.86 11.38 30.60
CA VAL A 229 -11.18 11.37 31.90
C VAL A 229 -9.83 12.04 31.68
N LEU A 230 -9.58 13.08 32.48
CA LEU A 230 -8.32 13.81 32.50
C LEU A 230 -7.72 13.69 33.90
N TYR A 231 -6.51 13.22 33.99
CA TYR A 231 -5.68 13.27 35.19
C TYR A 231 -4.52 14.22 34.96
N SER A 232 -4.24 15.12 35.92
CA SER A 232 -3.11 16.03 35.87
C SER A 232 -2.47 16.15 37.24
N LYS A 233 -1.16 16.07 37.29
CA LYS A 233 -0.34 16.32 38.48
C LYS A 233 0.74 17.32 38.12
N THR A 234 0.75 18.45 38.85
CA THR A 234 1.67 19.56 38.59
C THR A 234 2.35 20.00 39.91
N PRO A 235 3.49 19.42 40.28
CA PRO A 235 4.36 20.01 41.25
C PRO A 235 5.02 21.26 40.64
N SER A 236 5.02 22.35 41.43
CA SER A 236 5.68 23.59 41.07
C SER A 236 6.45 24.14 42.27
N TRP A 237 7.55 24.79 41.99
CA TRP A 237 8.37 25.49 42.99
C TRP A 237 8.81 26.83 42.40
N SER A 238 8.84 27.82 43.28
CA SER A 238 9.17 29.18 42.89
C SER A 238 10.15 29.78 43.91
N ASP A 239 11.21 30.40 43.40
CA ASP A 239 12.17 31.16 44.16
C ASP A 239 11.89 32.64 43.92
N ASN A 240 11.46 33.32 44.93
CA ASN A 240 11.15 34.77 44.89
C ASN A 240 12.12 35.55 45.71
N SER A 241 12.64 36.65 45.16
CA SER A 241 13.46 37.64 45.89
C SER A 241 12.92 39.03 45.66
N ALA A 242 12.86 39.80 46.72
CA ALA A 242 12.46 41.22 46.66
C ALA A 242 13.58 42.08 47.24
N SER A 243 13.91 43.18 46.58
CA SER A 243 15.02 44.08 46.98
C SER A 243 14.79 44.82 48.31
N SER A 244 13.54 44.86 48.82
CA SER A 244 13.21 45.50 50.10
C SER A 244 13.31 44.55 51.30
N PHE A 245 13.37 43.24 51.06
CA PHE A 245 13.56 42.23 52.10
C PHE A 245 14.73 41.37 51.67
N ASN A 246 15.80 41.38 52.51
CA ASN A 246 17.01 40.61 52.15
C ASN A 246 16.84 39.08 52.26
N GLU A 247 15.64 38.60 52.11
CA GLU A 247 15.27 37.20 52.23
C GLU A 247 14.66 36.66 50.90
N ALA A 248 15.16 35.53 50.46
CA ALA A 248 14.59 34.77 49.37
C ALA A 248 13.50 33.82 49.92
N PHE A 249 12.33 33.87 49.34
CA PHE A 249 11.21 32.98 49.69
C PHE A 249 11.11 31.83 48.72
N HIS A 250 11.20 30.59 49.22
CA HIS A 250 10.93 29.40 48.47
C HIS A 250 9.47 28.99 48.68
N THR A 251 8.75 28.82 47.59
CA THR A 251 7.37 28.34 47.65
C THR A 251 7.25 27.04 46.86
N ASN A 252 6.78 25.98 47.52
CA ASN A 252 6.47 24.71 46.88
C ASN A 252 4.96 24.51 46.87
N SER A 253 4.43 24.11 45.74
CA SER A 253 3.04 23.71 45.64
C SER A 253 2.91 22.47 44.76
N GLU A 254 2.00 21.61 45.15
CA GLU A 254 1.65 20.42 44.37
C GLU A 254 0.13 20.46 44.12
N ARG A 255 -0.23 20.42 42.84
CA ARG A 255 -1.63 20.37 42.44
C ARG A 255 -1.86 19.07 41.70
N TRP A 256 -2.87 18.38 42.08
CA TRP A 256 -3.41 17.25 41.28
C TRP A 256 -4.90 17.44 41.06
N SER A 257 -5.36 16.96 39.90
CA SER A 257 -6.79 17.03 39.56
C SER A 257 -7.17 15.81 38.73
N THR A 258 -8.36 15.32 38.98
CA THR A 258 -8.99 14.32 38.12
C THR A 258 -10.32 14.91 37.68
N THR A 259 -10.50 15.04 36.36
CA THR A 259 -11.74 15.55 35.78
C THR A 259 -12.39 14.43 34.98
N VAL A 260 -13.65 14.14 35.27
CA VAL A 260 -14.50 13.24 34.49
C VAL A 260 -15.59 14.07 33.86
N GLY A 261 -15.73 13.98 32.55
CA GLY A 261 -16.70 14.75 31.78
C GLY A 261 -17.47 13.89 30.81
N LEU A 262 -18.73 14.24 30.60
CA LEU A 262 -19.57 13.75 29.52
C LEU A 262 -19.96 14.94 28.66
N THR A 263 -19.76 14.83 27.34
CA THR A 263 -20.13 15.86 26.38
C THR A 263 -21.13 15.29 25.38
N LEU A 264 -22.33 15.84 25.40
CA LEU A 264 -23.34 15.59 24.37
C LEU A 264 -23.24 16.73 23.35
N ASN A 265 -22.97 16.37 22.10
CA ASN A 265 -22.99 17.31 20.98
C ASN A 265 -24.24 17.02 20.13
N VAL A 266 -25.06 18.04 19.95
CA VAL A 266 -26.25 18.01 19.09
C VAL A 266 -26.02 18.99 17.95
N PRO A 267 -25.84 18.49 16.69
CA PRO A 267 -25.55 19.33 15.52
C PRO A 267 -26.77 20.14 15.08
#